data_bd3846abe529f3b0ca5762692c06bbd2
#
_entry.id   bd3846abe529f3b0ca5762692c06bbd2
#
_cell.length_a   1.000
_cell.length_b   1.000
_cell.length_c   1.000
_cell.angle_alpha   90.00
_cell.angle_beta   90.00
_cell.angle_gamma   90.00
#
_symmetry.space_group_name_H-M   'P 1'
#
loop_
_entity.id
_entity.type
_entity.pdbx_description
1 polymer ?
#
loop_
_entity_poly.entity_id
_entity_poly.type
_entity_poly.pdbx_seq_one_letter_code
_entity_poly.pdbx_strand_id
1 'polypeptide(L)'
;NAYMGLTYDKRIIDASIAATEKYGTGCAGSRFLNGTLDIHVELEKELAEFVGKDEALCFSTGFTVNEGIIPAVVGRGDYIICDDRDHASIVDGRRLAFATQLKYKHNDMEALEKELQKCEPDAVKLIVVDGVFSMEGDLANLPEIVRLKKKYNASIYVDEAHGLGVFGKQGRGVCDH
;
A
#
# COMPACT_ATOMS: atom_id res chain seq x y z
N ASN A 1 -10.99 1.39 -10.22
CA ASN A 1 -11.07 0.72 -11.53
C ASN A 1 -11.51 -0.73 -11.36
N ALA A 2 -12.27 -1.25 -12.32
CA ALA A 2 -12.77 -2.63 -12.33
C ALA A 2 -12.02 -3.47 -13.38
N TYR A 3 -10.70 -3.57 -13.26
CA TYR A 3 -9.84 -4.24 -14.24
C TYR A 3 -10.23 -5.70 -14.51
N MET A 4 -10.67 -6.43 -13.49
CA MET A 4 -11.03 -7.85 -13.60
C MET A 4 -12.52 -8.06 -13.91
N GLY A 5 -13.32 -7.03 -14.07
CA GLY A 5 -14.74 -7.12 -14.40
C GLY A 5 -15.62 -7.83 -13.34
N LEU A 6 -15.17 -7.89 -12.09
CA LEU A 6 -15.83 -8.65 -11.02
C LEU A 6 -17.08 -7.99 -10.46
N THR A 7 -17.35 -6.73 -10.79
CA THR A 7 -18.46 -5.93 -10.23
C THR A 7 -19.84 -6.57 -10.40
N TYR A 8 -20.05 -7.29 -11.50
CA TYR A 8 -21.29 -7.98 -11.84
C TYR A 8 -21.20 -9.50 -11.80
N ASP A 9 -20.12 -10.04 -11.23
CA ASP A 9 -19.98 -11.51 -11.10
C ASP A 9 -21.03 -12.03 -10.11
N LYS A 10 -21.87 -12.96 -10.59
CA LYS A 10 -22.98 -13.50 -9.80
C LYS A 10 -22.52 -14.17 -8.49
N ARG A 11 -21.37 -14.81 -8.48
CA ARG A 11 -20.80 -15.45 -7.28
C ARG A 11 -20.55 -14.44 -6.18
N ILE A 12 -20.03 -13.25 -6.56
CA ILE A 12 -19.75 -12.16 -5.63
C ILE A 12 -21.04 -11.53 -5.13
N ILE A 13 -22.02 -11.32 -6.03
CA ILE A 13 -23.34 -10.78 -5.66
C ILE A 13 -24.03 -11.71 -4.66
N ASP A 14 -24.09 -13.01 -4.95
CA ASP A 14 -24.75 -14.00 -4.10
C ASP A 14 -24.05 -14.09 -2.71
N ALA A 15 -22.72 -14.09 -2.68
CA ALA A 15 -21.95 -14.06 -1.43
C ALA A 15 -22.21 -12.78 -0.61
N SER A 16 -22.33 -11.62 -1.26
CA SER A 16 -22.63 -10.36 -0.61
C SER A 16 -24.03 -10.35 0.01
N ILE A 17 -25.01 -10.92 -0.68
CA ILE A 17 -26.39 -11.08 -0.16
C ILE A 17 -26.38 -11.98 1.08
N ALA A 18 -25.77 -13.16 0.98
CA ALA A 18 -25.67 -14.10 2.09
C ALA A 18 -24.92 -13.51 3.31
N ALA A 19 -23.86 -12.74 3.08
CA ALA A 19 -23.15 -12.05 4.15
C ALA A 19 -24.02 -10.97 4.80
N THR A 20 -24.79 -10.22 4.02
CA THR A 20 -25.72 -9.22 4.54
C THR A 20 -26.84 -9.85 5.38
N GLU A 21 -27.38 -10.99 4.96
CA GLU A 21 -28.37 -11.73 5.74
C GLU A 21 -27.81 -12.27 7.06
N LYS A 22 -26.53 -12.72 7.06
CA LYS A 22 -25.88 -13.26 8.26
C LYS A 22 -25.42 -12.18 9.24
N TYR A 23 -24.81 -11.11 8.75
CA TYR A 23 -24.10 -10.12 9.57
C TYR A 23 -24.81 -8.78 9.68
N GLY A 24 -25.85 -8.53 8.89
CA GLY A 24 -26.48 -7.22 8.75
C GLY A 24 -25.69 -6.29 7.82
N THR A 25 -26.06 -5.01 7.83
CA THR A 25 -25.55 -4.01 6.89
C THR A 25 -24.29 -3.27 7.38
N GLY A 26 -23.79 -3.59 8.56
CA GLY A 26 -22.61 -2.96 9.11
C GLY A 26 -22.34 -3.31 10.57
N CYS A 27 -21.23 -2.80 11.09
CA CYS A 27 -20.81 -2.99 12.48
C CYS A 27 -21.13 -1.74 13.30
N ALA A 28 -21.53 -1.95 14.56
CA ALA A 28 -21.91 -0.86 15.48
C ALA A 28 -20.69 -0.10 16.07
N GLY A 29 -19.46 -0.51 15.77
CA GLY A 29 -18.25 0.11 16.31
C GLY A 29 -17.01 -0.14 15.46
N SER A 30 -15.90 0.45 15.89
CA SER A 30 -14.60 0.29 15.21
C SER A 30 -14.06 -1.13 15.32
N ARG A 31 -13.14 -1.47 14.40
CA ARG A 31 -12.44 -2.76 14.38
C ARG A 31 -11.75 -3.09 15.71
N PHE A 32 -11.24 -2.07 16.40
CA PHE A 32 -10.55 -2.21 17.68
C PHE A 32 -11.49 -2.55 18.84
N LEU A 33 -12.72 -2.09 18.82
CA LEU A 33 -13.69 -2.30 19.92
C LEU A 33 -14.57 -3.53 19.68
N ASN A 34 -15.59 -3.41 18.83
CA ASN A 34 -16.61 -4.43 18.60
C ASN A 34 -17.02 -4.61 17.14
N GLY A 35 -16.29 -3.97 16.21
CA GLY A 35 -16.56 -4.01 14.76
C GLY A 35 -15.71 -5.05 14.01
N THR A 36 -15.00 -5.97 14.69
CA THR A 36 -14.29 -7.07 14.04
C THR A 36 -15.15 -8.32 14.04
N LEU A 37 -15.55 -8.75 12.85
CA LEU A 37 -16.28 -9.99 12.61
C LEU A 37 -15.31 -11.11 12.18
N ASP A 38 -15.75 -12.37 12.25
CA ASP A 38 -15.03 -13.52 11.74
C ASP A 38 -14.64 -13.37 10.26
N ILE A 39 -15.55 -12.85 9.43
CA ILE A 39 -15.31 -12.59 8.01
C ILE A 39 -14.16 -11.59 7.75
N HIS A 40 -13.91 -10.64 8.65
CA HIS A 40 -12.75 -9.75 8.53
C HIS A 40 -11.44 -10.52 8.75
N VAL A 41 -11.40 -11.34 9.80
CA VAL A 41 -10.21 -12.13 10.15
C VAL A 41 -9.91 -13.15 9.06
N GLU A 42 -10.93 -13.82 8.52
CA GLU A 42 -10.79 -14.77 7.42
C GLU A 42 -10.24 -14.08 6.15
N LEU A 43 -10.80 -12.93 5.78
CA LEU A 43 -10.33 -12.16 4.62
C LEU A 43 -8.88 -11.70 4.78
N GLU A 44 -8.50 -11.21 5.95
CA GLU A 44 -7.13 -10.78 6.23
C GLU A 44 -6.15 -11.95 6.10
N LYS A 45 -6.51 -13.12 6.62
CA LYS A 45 -5.72 -14.34 6.49
C LYS A 45 -5.56 -14.77 5.02
N GLU A 46 -6.66 -14.84 4.26
CA GLU A 46 -6.61 -15.22 2.84
C GLU A 46 -5.81 -14.23 1.99
N LEU A 47 -5.93 -12.93 2.27
CA LEU A 47 -5.14 -11.91 1.60
C LEU A 47 -3.64 -12.05 1.90
N ALA A 48 -3.27 -12.27 3.16
CA ALA A 48 -1.88 -12.50 3.54
C ALA A 48 -1.30 -13.73 2.83
N GLU A 49 -2.03 -14.85 2.83
CA GLU A 49 -1.65 -16.06 2.11
C GLU A 49 -1.51 -15.83 0.60
N PHE A 50 -2.48 -15.12 -0.01
CA PHE A 50 -2.45 -14.84 -1.44
C PHE A 50 -1.22 -14.02 -1.86
N VAL A 51 -0.88 -12.98 -1.11
CA VAL A 51 0.28 -12.12 -1.43
C VAL A 51 1.60 -12.63 -0.85
N GLY A 52 1.58 -13.75 -0.11
CA GLY A 52 2.77 -14.37 0.49
C GLY A 52 3.38 -13.52 1.61
N LYS A 53 2.54 -12.93 2.46
CA LYS A 53 2.93 -12.15 3.64
C LYS A 53 2.46 -12.84 4.91
N ASP A 54 3.08 -12.47 6.04
CA ASP A 54 2.74 -13.05 7.35
C ASP A 54 1.36 -12.61 7.82
N GLU A 55 0.99 -11.35 7.57
CA GLU A 55 -0.25 -10.74 8.04
C GLU A 55 -0.81 -9.74 7.02
N ALA A 56 -2.11 -9.48 7.11
CA ALA A 56 -2.80 -8.41 6.40
C ALA A 56 -3.75 -7.66 7.35
N LEU A 57 -4.04 -6.42 7.03
CA LEU A 57 -5.00 -5.59 7.75
C LEU A 57 -5.90 -4.86 6.74
N CYS A 58 -7.22 -5.07 6.88
CA CYS A 58 -8.20 -4.44 6.00
C CYS A 58 -8.61 -3.04 6.48
N PHE A 59 -8.65 -2.11 5.55
CA PHE A 59 -9.21 -0.77 5.70
C PHE A 59 -10.41 -0.60 4.78
N SER A 60 -11.25 0.40 5.04
CA SER A 60 -12.45 0.66 4.24
C SER A 60 -12.15 1.16 2.83
N THR A 61 -11.00 1.82 2.61
CA THR A 61 -10.55 2.30 1.30
C THR A 61 -9.03 2.29 1.20
N GLY A 62 -8.48 2.22 -0.03
CA GLY A 62 -7.04 2.39 -0.27
C GLY A 62 -6.54 3.77 0.14
N PHE A 63 -7.38 4.81 0.05
CA PHE A 63 -7.03 6.15 0.50
C PHE A 63 -6.73 6.15 2.02
N THR A 64 -7.62 5.55 2.81
CA THR A 64 -7.42 5.44 4.27
C THR A 64 -6.29 4.50 4.67
N VAL A 65 -5.89 3.55 3.81
CA VAL A 65 -4.66 2.75 4.02
C VAL A 65 -3.45 3.67 4.07
N ASN A 66 -3.27 4.52 3.06
CA ASN A 66 -2.12 5.42 2.98
C ASN A 66 -2.12 6.46 4.11
N GLU A 67 -3.28 7.03 4.46
CA GLU A 67 -3.41 7.96 5.60
C GLU A 67 -3.16 7.30 6.95
N GLY A 68 -3.48 6.02 7.10
CA GLY A 68 -3.30 5.28 8.35
C GLY A 68 -1.91 4.71 8.53
N ILE A 69 -1.37 4.05 7.51
CA ILE A 69 -0.12 3.28 7.61
C ILE A 69 1.12 4.20 7.53
N ILE A 70 1.18 5.11 6.55
CA ILE A 70 2.37 5.94 6.35
C ILE A 70 2.76 6.70 7.64
N PRO A 71 1.86 7.45 8.30
CA PRO A 71 2.22 8.16 9.54
C PRO A 71 2.43 7.23 10.74
N ALA A 72 1.92 6.00 10.71
CA ALA A 72 2.08 5.05 11.81
C ALA A 72 3.46 4.38 11.87
N VAL A 73 4.16 4.28 10.73
CA VAL A 73 5.44 3.55 10.61
C VAL A 73 6.67 4.45 10.64
N VAL A 74 6.49 5.76 10.66
CA VAL A 74 7.58 6.76 10.74
C VAL A 74 7.22 7.90 11.69
N GLY A 75 8.21 8.50 12.31
CA GLY A 75 8.02 9.54 13.32
C GLY A 75 9.02 10.69 13.20
N ARG A 76 9.17 11.43 14.30
CA ARG A 76 10.15 12.55 14.38
C ARG A 76 11.56 12.01 14.27
N GLY A 77 12.35 12.61 13.38
CA GLY A 77 13.72 12.19 13.10
C GLY A 77 13.85 11.17 11.98
N ASP A 78 12.74 10.61 11.50
CA ASP A 78 12.69 9.70 10.37
C ASP A 78 12.47 10.42 9.03
N TYR A 79 12.55 9.68 7.93
CA TYR A 79 12.42 10.21 6.58
C TYR A 79 11.38 9.42 5.78
N ILE A 80 10.57 10.17 5.01
CA ILE A 80 9.72 9.61 3.95
C ILE A 80 10.26 10.12 2.62
N ILE A 81 10.57 9.22 1.71
CA ILE A 81 11.11 9.53 0.38
C ILE A 81 10.11 9.06 -0.67
N CYS A 82 9.46 10.00 -1.36
CA CYS A 82 8.36 9.73 -2.30
C CYS A 82 8.74 10.09 -3.74
N ASP A 83 8.18 9.33 -4.69
CA ASP A 83 8.14 9.74 -6.09
C ASP A 83 7.29 11.02 -6.23
N ASP A 84 7.61 11.91 -7.17
CA ASP A 84 6.87 13.16 -7.36
C ASP A 84 5.52 12.97 -8.07
N ARG A 85 5.23 11.76 -8.57
CA ARG A 85 3.99 11.35 -9.23
C ARG A 85 3.13 10.39 -8.39
N ASP A 86 3.53 10.11 -7.17
CA ASP A 86 2.73 9.27 -6.28
C ASP A 86 1.29 9.81 -6.11
N HIS A 87 0.36 8.88 -5.92
CA HIS A 87 -1.06 9.18 -5.78
C HIS A 87 -1.35 10.17 -4.65
N ALA A 88 -2.44 10.94 -4.78
CA ALA A 88 -2.86 11.96 -3.82
C ALA A 88 -3.00 11.42 -2.38
N SER A 89 -3.45 10.18 -2.20
CA SER A 89 -3.54 9.54 -0.87
C SER A 89 -2.19 9.35 -0.20
N ILE A 90 -1.12 9.04 -0.97
CA ILE A 90 0.25 8.99 -0.46
C ILE A 90 0.72 10.39 -0.05
N VAL A 91 0.39 11.41 -0.87
CA VAL A 91 0.69 12.81 -0.54
C VAL A 91 0.01 13.23 0.76
N ASP A 92 -1.23 12.86 0.99
CA ASP A 92 -1.96 13.20 2.20
C ASP A 92 -1.48 12.35 3.40
N GLY A 93 -1.27 11.06 3.21
CA GLY A 93 -0.70 10.19 4.25
C GLY A 93 0.65 10.68 4.79
N ARG A 94 1.58 11.09 3.88
CA ARG A 94 2.87 11.65 4.33
C ARG A 94 2.74 13.00 5.04
N ARG A 95 1.73 13.82 4.69
CA ARG A 95 1.46 15.11 5.37
C ARG A 95 1.01 14.92 6.83
N LEU A 96 0.40 13.78 7.14
CA LEU A 96 0.00 13.42 8.50
C LEU A 96 1.18 12.95 9.36
N ALA A 97 2.30 12.56 8.74
CA ALA A 97 3.48 12.09 9.45
C ALA A 97 4.35 13.26 9.96
N PHE A 98 4.99 13.05 11.11
CA PHE A 98 5.96 13.99 11.66
C PHE A 98 7.39 13.81 11.11
N ALA A 99 7.58 12.89 10.17
CA ALA A 99 8.86 12.62 9.54
C ALA A 99 9.27 13.72 8.54
N THR A 100 10.56 13.81 8.26
CA THR A 100 11.09 14.68 7.20
C THR A 100 10.68 14.13 5.84
N GLN A 101 10.07 14.98 5.01
CA GLN A 101 9.56 14.58 3.69
C GLN A 101 10.54 14.98 2.59
N LEU A 102 11.00 14.00 1.84
CA LEU A 102 11.86 14.15 0.66
C LEU A 102 11.11 13.67 -0.58
N LYS A 103 11.41 14.28 -1.72
CA LYS A 103 10.81 13.92 -3.02
C LYS A 103 11.90 13.74 -4.06
N TYR A 104 11.75 12.72 -4.89
CA TYR A 104 12.59 12.54 -6.06
C TYR A 104 11.77 12.63 -7.34
N LYS A 105 12.45 12.96 -8.44
CA LYS A 105 11.85 13.06 -9.76
C LYS A 105 11.39 11.67 -10.21
N HIS A 106 10.21 11.63 -10.82
CA HIS A 106 9.53 10.40 -11.24
C HIS A 106 10.47 9.40 -11.90
N ASN A 107 10.50 8.19 -11.31
CA ASN A 107 11.28 7.02 -11.73
C ASN A 107 12.79 7.28 -11.92
N ASP A 108 13.32 8.37 -11.36
CA ASP A 108 14.74 8.74 -11.44
C ASP A 108 15.51 8.17 -10.24
N MET A 109 16.18 7.05 -10.45
CA MET A 109 16.91 6.33 -9.40
C MET A 109 18.16 7.07 -8.91
N GLU A 110 18.76 7.93 -9.75
CA GLU A 110 19.87 8.79 -9.30
C GLU A 110 19.35 9.90 -8.37
N ALA A 111 18.17 10.46 -8.69
CA ALA A 111 17.52 11.43 -7.82
C ALA A 111 17.10 10.77 -6.50
N LEU A 112 16.53 9.56 -6.52
CA LEU A 112 16.23 8.80 -5.30
C LEU A 112 17.46 8.57 -4.45
N GLU A 113 18.59 8.16 -5.05
CA GLU A 113 19.83 7.93 -4.33
C GLU A 113 20.37 9.22 -3.68
N LYS A 114 20.28 10.36 -4.35
CA LYS A 114 20.66 11.67 -3.79
C LYS A 114 19.80 12.04 -2.56
N GLU A 115 18.53 11.73 -2.58
CA GLU A 115 17.66 11.97 -1.41
C GLU A 115 18.02 11.04 -0.24
N LEU A 116 18.27 9.76 -0.52
CA LEU A 116 18.72 8.80 0.51
C LEU A 116 20.06 9.19 1.15
N GLN A 117 20.96 9.80 0.41
CA GLN A 117 22.25 10.31 0.93
C GLN A 117 22.12 11.46 1.93
N LYS A 118 20.98 12.17 1.93
CA LYS A 118 20.70 13.26 2.88
C LYS A 118 20.21 12.75 4.24
N CYS A 119 19.77 11.49 4.29
CA CYS A 119 19.18 10.93 5.49
C CYS A 119 20.25 10.51 6.50
N GLU A 120 19.99 10.72 7.77
CA GLU A 120 20.83 10.24 8.86
C GLU A 120 20.96 8.69 8.81
N PRO A 121 22.16 8.13 9.05
CA PRO A 121 22.39 6.69 8.91
C PRO A 121 21.46 5.82 9.75
N ASP A 122 21.23 6.19 11.01
CA ASP A 122 20.47 5.41 11.99
C ASP A 122 18.97 5.70 11.99
N ALA A 123 18.51 6.70 11.23
CA ALA A 123 17.09 7.04 11.11
C ALA A 123 16.34 6.01 10.25
N VAL A 124 15.05 5.83 10.52
CA VAL A 124 14.16 5.07 9.64
C VAL A 124 13.98 5.85 8.33
N LYS A 125 14.16 5.16 7.22
CA LYS A 125 13.98 5.69 5.87
C LYS A 125 12.90 4.87 5.19
N LEU A 126 11.76 5.48 4.91
CA LEU A 126 10.64 4.86 4.21
C LEU A 126 10.57 5.39 2.77
N ILE A 127 10.89 4.54 1.81
CA ILE A 127 10.62 4.83 0.39
C ILE A 127 9.18 4.45 0.13
N VAL A 128 8.37 5.39 -0.35
CA VAL A 128 6.96 5.17 -0.71
C VAL A 128 6.81 5.37 -2.20
N VAL A 129 6.11 4.45 -2.87
CA VAL A 129 5.97 4.47 -4.33
C VAL A 129 4.69 3.75 -4.76
N ASP A 130 4.01 4.27 -5.78
CA ASP A 130 3.01 3.51 -6.53
C ASP A 130 3.69 2.39 -7.32
N GLY A 131 3.20 1.16 -7.26
CA GLY A 131 3.70 0.06 -8.09
C GLY A 131 3.41 0.28 -9.57
N VAL A 132 2.20 0.77 -9.86
CA VAL A 132 1.76 1.25 -11.18
C VAL A 132 1.25 2.66 -11.01
N PHE A 133 1.86 3.63 -11.66
CA PHE A 133 1.44 5.03 -11.62
C PHE A 133 0.16 5.24 -12.43
N SER A 134 -0.90 5.68 -11.77
CA SER A 134 -2.26 5.69 -12.32
C SER A 134 -2.45 6.60 -13.53
N MET A 135 -1.72 7.69 -13.60
CA MET A 135 -1.85 8.70 -14.68
C MET A 135 -0.84 8.46 -15.82
N GLU A 136 0.36 8.05 -15.46
CA GLU A 136 1.47 7.78 -16.38
C GLU A 136 1.33 6.39 -17.04
N GLY A 137 0.82 5.42 -16.29
CA GLY A 137 0.62 4.03 -16.75
C GLY A 137 1.91 3.23 -16.81
N ASP A 138 2.99 3.72 -16.21
CA ASP A 138 4.27 3.02 -16.11
C ASP A 138 4.46 2.34 -14.74
N LEU A 139 5.49 1.52 -14.63
CA LEU A 139 5.83 0.76 -13.45
C LEU A 139 6.96 1.43 -12.67
N ALA A 140 6.90 1.35 -11.33
CA ALA A 140 8.04 1.67 -10.50
C ALA A 140 9.25 0.78 -10.83
N ASN A 141 10.44 1.35 -10.85
CA ASN A 141 11.69 0.60 -11.03
C ASN A 141 12.07 -0.14 -9.71
N LEU A 142 11.20 -1.09 -9.29
CA LEU A 142 11.38 -1.82 -8.04
C LEU A 142 12.74 -2.52 -7.91
N PRO A 143 13.33 -3.14 -8.96
CA PRO A 143 14.65 -3.74 -8.84
C PRO A 143 15.73 -2.76 -8.35
N GLU A 144 15.76 -1.55 -8.91
CA GLU A 144 16.71 -0.51 -8.49
C GLU A 144 16.36 0.07 -7.12
N ILE A 145 15.07 0.28 -6.83
CA ILE A 145 14.61 0.71 -5.50
C ILE A 145 15.05 -0.30 -4.43
N VAL A 146 14.92 -1.60 -4.70
CA VAL A 146 15.38 -2.66 -3.79
C VAL A 146 16.90 -2.65 -3.63
N ARG A 147 17.65 -2.39 -4.69
CA ARG A 147 19.12 -2.22 -4.62
C ARG A 147 19.49 -1.04 -3.70
N LEU A 148 18.83 0.10 -3.89
CA LEU A 148 19.05 1.30 -3.08
C LEU A 148 18.60 1.10 -1.63
N LYS A 149 17.43 0.48 -1.41
CA LYS A 149 16.95 0.11 -0.08
C LYS A 149 18.01 -0.66 0.71
N LYS A 150 18.62 -1.68 0.09
CA LYS A 150 19.65 -2.49 0.74
C LYS A 150 20.91 -1.68 1.05
N LYS A 151 21.33 -0.80 0.12
CA LYS A 151 22.51 0.05 0.27
C LYS A 151 22.38 1.06 1.41
N TYR A 152 21.19 1.64 1.60
CA TYR A 152 20.92 2.71 2.57
C TYR A 152 20.14 2.26 3.81
N ASN A 153 19.92 0.95 3.99
CA ASN A 153 19.13 0.38 5.08
C ASN A 153 17.75 1.07 5.19
N ALA A 154 17.02 1.15 4.07
CA ALA A 154 15.69 1.73 4.00
C ALA A 154 14.60 0.64 3.99
N SER A 155 13.37 1.02 4.26
CA SER A 155 12.16 0.23 4.03
C SER A 155 11.46 0.69 2.77
N ILE A 156 10.64 -0.18 2.16
CA ILE A 156 9.82 0.17 0.99
C ILE A 156 8.35 -0.06 1.34
N TYR A 157 7.53 0.91 1.00
CA TYR A 157 6.08 0.82 0.95
C TYR A 157 5.64 0.94 -0.51
N VAL A 158 4.92 -0.06 -1.02
CA VAL A 158 4.44 -0.09 -2.40
C VAL A 158 2.91 -0.06 -2.40
N ASP A 159 2.33 0.92 -3.07
CA ASP A 159 0.90 0.97 -3.34
C ASP A 159 0.57 0.13 -4.58
N GLU A 160 -0.15 -0.96 -4.39
CA GLU A 160 -0.55 -1.91 -5.43
C GLU A 160 -1.99 -1.71 -5.92
N ALA A 161 -2.59 -0.52 -5.73
CA ALA A 161 -3.98 -0.26 -6.13
C ALA A 161 -4.25 -0.56 -7.60
N HIS A 162 -3.27 -0.44 -8.47
CA HIS A 162 -3.34 -0.73 -9.89
C HIS A 162 -2.56 -1.99 -10.31
N GLY A 163 -1.83 -2.60 -9.38
CA GLY A 163 -1.00 -3.79 -9.63
C GLY A 163 -1.65 -5.10 -9.22
N LEU A 164 -2.26 -5.15 -8.02
CA LEU A 164 -2.88 -6.35 -7.48
C LEU A 164 -4.03 -6.85 -8.37
N GLY A 165 -4.01 -8.15 -8.70
CA GLY A 165 -4.96 -8.79 -9.62
C GLY A 165 -4.64 -8.57 -11.11
N VAL A 166 -3.65 -7.72 -11.46
CA VAL A 166 -3.32 -7.33 -12.84
C VAL A 166 -1.92 -7.78 -13.23
N PHE A 167 -0.92 -7.54 -12.38
CA PHE A 167 0.48 -7.88 -12.62
C PHE A 167 0.95 -9.10 -11.83
N GLY A 168 2.09 -9.65 -12.28
CA GLY A 168 2.66 -10.86 -11.71
C GLY A 168 2.03 -12.14 -12.27
N LYS A 169 2.77 -13.25 -12.20
CA LYS A 169 2.33 -14.56 -12.75
C LYS A 169 1.05 -15.09 -12.10
N GLN A 170 0.81 -14.70 -10.86
CA GLN A 170 -0.35 -15.12 -10.07
C GLN A 170 -1.28 -13.95 -9.72
N GLY A 171 -1.08 -12.78 -10.34
CA GLY A 171 -1.86 -11.57 -10.03
C GLY A 171 -1.55 -10.94 -8.68
N ARG A 172 -0.36 -11.20 -8.12
CA ARG A 172 0.04 -10.68 -6.80
C ARG A 172 0.58 -9.26 -6.82
N GLY A 173 0.56 -8.61 -7.97
CA GLY A 173 1.00 -7.23 -8.15
C GLY A 173 2.39 -7.10 -8.77
N VAL A 174 2.89 -5.87 -8.82
CA VAL A 174 4.20 -5.53 -9.38
C VAL A 174 5.34 -6.11 -8.54
N CYS A 175 5.11 -6.30 -7.26
CA CYS A 175 6.09 -6.92 -6.35
C CYS A 175 6.40 -8.39 -6.68
N ASP A 176 5.54 -9.06 -7.48
CA ASP A 176 5.68 -10.46 -7.91
C ASP A 176 6.13 -10.57 -9.39
N HIS A 177 6.45 -9.45 -10.02
CA HIS A 177 6.78 -9.37 -11.46
C HIS A 177 8.28 -9.57 -11.74
#